data_0c344206d39aee822d6c97e259886bc4
#
_entry.id   0c344206d39aee822d6c97e259886bc4
#
_cell.length_a   1.000
_cell.length_b   1.000
_cell.length_c   1.000
_cell.angle_alpha   90.00
_cell.angle_beta   90.00
_cell.angle_gamma   90.00
#
_symmetry.space_group_name_H-M   'P 1'
#
loop_
_entity.id
_entity.type
_entity.pdbx_description
1 polymer ?
#
loop_
_entity_poly.entity_id
_entity_poly.type
_entity_poly.pdbx_seq_one_letter_code
_entity_poly.pdbx_strand_id
1 'polypeptide(L)'
;MSELFTPLRIGSLELRNRIAISPMCQYSAEDGLAGDWHFVHYGSRAVGGAGLICLEATAVSPEGRISPKDLGIWSDHQIEPLQRITTFIHSQGSVAAIQLAHAGRKASHSDPGNGDCQLQPSQGGWTTVAPSPIPFTEGESTPQALDTKGIDKVKSDFKLAAVRALKAGFKVIEIHAAHGYLLHQFLSPLSNKRSDAYGGSFENRSRLLMEVVH
;
A
#
# COMPACT_ATOMS: atom_id res chain seq x y z
N MET A 1 -33.97 12.55 3.45
CA MET A 1 -32.67 12.55 2.74
C MET A 1 -32.12 11.14 2.80
N SER A 2 -31.44 10.68 1.74
CA SER A 2 -30.76 9.38 1.76
C SER A 2 -29.64 9.41 2.80
N GLU A 3 -29.46 8.35 3.60
CA GLU A 3 -28.35 8.22 4.58
C GLU A 3 -26.97 8.37 3.94
N LEU A 4 -26.84 8.02 2.65
CA LEU A 4 -25.59 8.13 1.90
C LEU A 4 -24.96 9.53 1.97
N PHE A 5 -25.79 10.56 2.02
CA PHE A 5 -25.35 11.96 2.04
C PHE A 5 -25.32 12.58 3.45
N THR A 6 -25.58 11.80 4.48
CA THR A 6 -25.41 12.26 5.88
C THR A 6 -23.95 12.14 6.33
N PRO A 7 -23.46 13.04 7.19
CA PRO A 7 -22.13 12.94 7.75
C PRO A 7 -21.89 11.59 8.46
N LEU A 8 -20.65 11.12 8.42
CA LEU A 8 -20.19 9.93 9.16
C LEU A 8 -19.03 10.31 10.04
N ARG A 9 -19.13 10.01 11.34
CA ARG A 9 -18.03 10.20 12.28
C ARG A 9 -17.25 8.91 12.48
N ILE A 10 -15.92 8.99 12.31
CA ILE A 10 -14.96 7.90 12.54
C ILE A 10 -13.91 8.41 13.52
N GLY A 11 -13.99 8.01 14.77
CA GLY A 11 -13.14 8.55 15.83
C GLY A 11 -13.33 10.08 15.97
N SER A 12 -12.24 10.83 15.78
CA SER A 12 -12.24 12.30 15.80
C SER A 12 -12.53 12.93 14.43
N LEU A 13 -12.60 12.14 13.34
CA LEU A 13 -12.83 12.63 12.00
C LEU A 13 -14.33 12.64 11.68
N GLU A 14 -14.75 13.68 10.94
CA GLU A 14 -16.07 13.75 10.35
C GLU A 14 -15.96 13.77 8.83
N LEU A 15 -16.58 12.80 8.18
CA LEU A 15 -16.74 12.73 6.74
C LEU A 15 -18.05 13.43 6.38
N ARG A 16 -18.06 14.33 5.38
CA ARG A 16 -19.25 15.06 4.96
C ARG A 16 -20.39 14.18 4.40
N ASN A 17 -20.05 12.97 3.96
CA ASN A 17 -21.00 11.94 3.49
C ASN A 17 -20.34 10.55 3.59
N ARG A 18 -21.08 9.50 3.24
CA ARG A 18 -20.65 8.09 3.35
C ARG A 18 -20.08 7.53 2.04
N ILE A 19 -19.69 8.40 1.11
CA ILE A 19 -19.07 7.99 -0.16
C ILE A 19 -17.57 7.97 0.02
N ALA A 20 -16.98 6.80 -0.17
CA ALA A 20 -15.53 6.60 -0.14
C ALA A 20 -15.02 6.16 -1.52
N ILE A 21 -13.97 6.81 -2.00
CA ILE A 21 -13.21 6.33 -3.16
C ILE A 21 -12.19 5.30 -2.64
N SER A 22 -12.32 4.06 -3.09
CA SER A 22 -11.41 2.96 -2.75
C SER A 22 -10.04 3.15 -3.40
N PRO A 23 -8.97 2.57 -2.82
CA PRO A 23 -7.63 2.61 -3.40
C PRO A 23 -7.58 1.80 -4.71
N MET A 24 -7.10 2.41 -5.79
CA MET A 24 -7.01 1.80 -7.12
C MET A 24 -5.70 2.22 -7.79
N CYS A 25 -4.79 1.27 -8.01
CA CYS A 25 -3.48 1.52 -8.61
C CYS A 25 -3.61 2.21 -9.97
N GLN A 26 -2.83 3.27 -10.17
CA GLN A 26 -2.81 4.05 -11.40
C GLN A 26 -1.62 3.71 -12.29
N TYR A 27 -0.60 3.07 -11.74
CA TYR A 27 0.63 2.69 -12.46
C TYR A 27 1.24 3.88 -13.25
N SER A 28 1.28 5.06 -12.62
CA SER A 28 1.67 6.32 -13.27
C SER A 28 2.73 7.09 -12.47
N ALA A 29 3.33 6.47 -11.46
CA ALA A 29 4.41 7.07 -10.69
C ALA A 29 5.76 6.87 -11.38
N GLU A 30 6.67 7.81 -11.17
CA GLU A 30 8.08 7.70 -11.53
C GLU A 30 8.90 7.65 -10.25
N ASP A 31 9.63 6.57 -10.02
CA ASP A 31 10.39 6.30 -8.79
C ASP A 31 9.57 6.53 -7.49
N GLY A 32 8.33 6.12 -7.52
CA GLY A 32 7.40 6.27 -6.40
C GLY A 32 6.83 7.67 -6.22
N LEU A 33 7.20 8.65 -7.04
CA LEU A 33 6.74 10.03 -6.94
C LEU A 33 5.37 10.22 -7.58
N ALA A 34 4.48 10.90 -6.87
CA ALA A 34 3.20 11.31 -7.42
C ALA A 34 3.39 12.47 -8.40
N GLY A 35 2.84 12.32 -9.61
CA GLY A 35 2.85 13.34 -10.66
C GLY A 35 1.49 14.01 -10.86
N ASP A 36 1.38 14.82 -11.93
CA ASP A 36 0.14 15.52 -12.29
C ASP A 36 -1.03 14.57 -12.58
N TRP A 37 -0.77 13.35 -13.09
CA TRP A 37 -1.81 12.33 -13.24
C TRP A 37 -2.53 12.06 -11.93
N HIS A 38 -1.77 11.84 -10.85
CA HIS A 38 -2.32 11.57 -9.52
C HIS A 38 -3.08 12.77 -8.99
N PHE A 39 -2.55 13.98 -9.17
CA PHE A 39 -3.24 15.21 -8.77
C PHE A 39 -4.60 15.37 -9.44
N VAL A 40 -4.66 15.19 -10.77
CA VAL A 40 -5.92 15.27 -11.54
C VAL A 40 -6.86 14.12 -11.15
N HIS A 41 -6.33 12.89 -11.04
CA HIS A 41 -7.11 11.71 -10.70
C HIS A 41 -7.82 11.87 -9.35
N TYR A 42 -7.09 12.15 -8.27
CA TYR A 42 -7.68 12.30 -6.93
C TYR A 42 -8.43 13.62 -6.76
N GLY A 43 -7.92 14.69 -7.36
CA GLY A 43 -8.56 16.01 -7.35
C GLY A 43 -9.95 16.00 -7.98
N SER A 44 -10.13 15.32 -9.12
CA SER A 44 -11.46 15.21 -9.76
C SER A 44 -12.47 14.48 -8.88
N ARG A 45 -12.08 13.48 -8.11
CA ARG A 45 -12.94 12.76 -7.15
C ARG A 45 -13.32 13.66 -5.98
N ALA A 46 -12.39 14.50 -5.52
CA ALA A 46 -12.65 15.48 -4.46
C ALA A 46 -13.68 16.53 -4.92
N VAL A 47 -13.50 17.08 -6.11
CA VAL A 47 -14.48 17.98 -6.75
C VAL A 47 -15.83 17.28 -6.95
N GLY A 48 -15.83 15.99 -7.28
CA GLY A 48 -17.04 15.16 -7.42
C GLY A 48 -17.80 14.93 -6.12
N GLY A 49 -17.23 15.28 -4.96
CA GLY A 49 -17.97 15.34 -3.69
C GLY A 49 -17.85 14.13 -2.78
N ALA A 50 -16.95 13.17 -3.04
CA ALA A 50 -16.70 12.06 -2.12
C ALA A 50 -16.28 12.54 -0.72
N GLY A 51 -16.72 11.87 0.35
CA GLY A 51 -16.37 12.20 1.73
C GLY A 51 -14.95 11.75 2.10
N LEU A 52 -14.54 10.59 1.59
CA LEU A 52 -13.21 10.01 1.80
C LEU A 52 -12.57 9.66 0.45
N ILE A 53 -11.30 9.96 0.29
CA ILE A 53 -10.53 9.57 -0.90
C ILE A 53 -9.29 8.83 -0.43
N CYS A 54 -9.24 7.52 -0.68
CA CYS A 54 -8.09 6.71 -0.39
C CYS A 54 -7.19 6.61 -1.62
N LEU A 55 -5.95 7.05 -1.49
CA LEU A 55 -4.94 6.88 -2.52
C LEU A 55 -4.60 5.40 -2.67
N GLU A 56 -4.17 5.05 -3.87
CA GLU A 56 -3.76 3.70 -4.27
C GLU A 56 -2.74 3.05 -3.32
N ALA A 57 -2.56 1.74 -3.48
CA ALA A 57 -1.51 0.99 -2.79
C ALA A 57 -0.17 1.71 -2.96
N THR A 58 0.34 2.26 -1.85
CA THR A 58 1.55 3.07 -1.80
C THR A 58 2.63 2.28 -1.09
N ALA A 59 3.71 1.97 -1.80
CA ALA A 59 4.74 1.09 -1.30
C ALA A 59 5.53 1.72 -0.14
N VAL A 60 5.72 0.96 0.93
CA VAL A 60 6.48 1.39 2.12
C VAL A 60 7.99 1.22 1.95
N SER A 61 8.42 0.50 0.92
CA SER A 61 9.82 0.30 0.54
C SER A 61 9.93 0.14 -0.99
N PRO A 62 11.10 0.41 -1.62
CA PRO A 62 11.25 0.25 -3.07
C PRO A 62 10.90 -1.15 -3.57
N GLU A 63 11.35 -2.19 -2.85
CA GLU A 63 11.08 -3.60 -3.18
C GLU A 63 9.64 -4.02 -2.91
N GLY A 64 8.88 -3.21 -2.15
CA GLY A 64 7.47 -3.44 -1.85
C GLY A 64 6.50 -3.04 -2.95
N ARG A 65 6.96 -2.41 -4.03
CA ARG A 65 6.13 -2.04 -5.18
C ARG A 65 5.62 -3.28 -5.92
N ILE A 66 4.41 -3.21 -6.45
CA ILE A 66 3.88 -4.21 -7.39
C ILE A 66 4.66 -4.08 -8.70
N SER A 67 4.74 -2.85 -9.22
CA SER A 67 5.41 -2.50 -10.47
C SER A 67 6.36 -1.32 -10.29
N PRO A 68 7.28 -1.07 -11.25
CA PRO A 68 8.13 0.12 -11.24
C PRO A 68 7.34 1.45 -11.21
N LYS A 69 6.06 1.42 -11.60
CA LYS A 69 5.20 2.60 -11.72
C LYS A 69 4.27 2.84 -10.53
N ASP A 70 4.45 2.12 -9.44
CA ASP A 70 3.64 2.30 -8.23
C ASP A 70 4.05 3.54 -7.45
N LEU A 71 3.07 4.14 -6.76
CA LEU A 71 3.35 5.14 -5.73
C LEU A 71 4.18 4.56 -4.59
N GLY A 72 4.99 5.41 -3.98
CA GLY A 72 5.80 5.10 -2.82
C GLY A 72 5.78 6.19 -1.76
N ILE A 73 6.15 5.78 -0.53
CA ILE A 73 6.32 6.69 0.60
C ILE A 73 7.49 6.25 1.50
N TRP A 74 8.50 5.61 0.89
CA TRP A 74 9.71 5.13 1.59
C TRP A 74 10.76 6.22 1.78
N SER A 75 10.62 7.39 1.13
CA SER A 75 11.57 8.51 1.17
C SER A 75 10.86 9.84 1.48
N ASP A 76 11.56 10.75 2.13
CA ASP A 76 11.03 12.08 2.46
C ASP A 76 10.77 12.93 1.19
N HIS A 77 11.45 12.63 0.07
CA HIS A 77 11.18 13.30 -1.22
C HIS A 77 9.77 13.05 -1.76
N GLN A 78 9.11 11.99 -1.31
CA GLN A 78 7.75 11.64 -1.72
C GLN A 78 6.68 12.42 -0.92
N ILE A 79 7.06 13.13 0.15
CA ILE A 79 6.13 13.85 1.01
C ILE A 79 5.50 15.04 0.27
N GLU A 80 6.30 15.90 -0.34
CA GLU A 80 5.81 17.14 -0.96
C GLU A 80 4.81 16.91 -2.09
N PRO A 81 5.06 16.03 -3.09
CA PRO A 81 4.07 15.73 -4.12
C PRO A 81 2.74 15.18 -3.55
N LEU A 82 2.80 14.34 -2.52
CA LEU A 82 1.61 13.82 -1.85
C LEU A 82 0.89 14.93 -1.04
N GLN A 83 1.64 15.84 -0.40
CA GLN A 83 1.07 16.97 0.34
C GLN A 83 0.30 17.94 -0.57
N ARG A 84 0.77 18.16 -1.81
CA ARG A 84 0.03 18.93 -2.82
C ARG A 84 -1.35 18.32 -3.07
N ILE A 85 -1.43 16.99 -3.18
CA ILE A 85 -2.68 16.25 -3.42
C ILE A 85 -3.60 16.33 -2.19
N THR A 86 -3.09 16.04 -0.99
CA THR A 86 -3.90 16.06 0.24
C THR A 86 -4.44 17.44 0.54
N THR A 87 -3.62 18.50 0.33
CA THR A 87 -4.04 19.89 0.50
C THR A 87 -5.23 20.21 -0.41
N PHE A 88 -5.19 19.80 -1.67
CA PHE A 88 -6.29 20.01 -2.59
C PHE A 88 -7.53 19.21 -2.17
N ILE A 89 -7.39 17.93 -1.83
CA ILE A 89 -8.50 17.08 -1.36
C ILE A 89 -9.21 17.74 -0.17
N HIS A 90 -8.44 18.21 0.82
CA HIS A 90 -9.00 18.86 2.00
C HIS A 90 -9.69 20.20 1.66
N SER A 91 -9.14 20.99 0.72
CA SER A 91 -9.77 22.25 0.28
C SER A 91 -11.14 22.03 -0.36
N GLN A 92 -11.40 20.83 -0.90
CA GLN A 92 -12.70 20.43 -1.45
C GLN A 92 -13.65 19.84 -0.39
N GLY A 93 -13.26 19.83 0.89
CA GLY A 93 -14.06 19.28 2.00
C GLY A 93 -14.09 17.75 2.07
N SER A 94 -13.17 17.07 1.41
CA SER A 94 -12.97 15.62 1.48
C SER A 94 -11.84 15.28 2.45
N VAL A 95 -11.85 14.08 3.01
CA VAL A 95 -10.76 13.55 3.84
C VAL A 95 -9.82 12.71 2.98
N ALA A 96 -8.52 13.00 3.05
CA ALA A 96 -7.50 12.20 2.37
C ALA A 96 -7.07 11.00 3.21
N ALA A 97 -7.08 9.82 2.60
CA ALA A 97 -6.56 8.56 3.12
C ALA A 97 -5.47 8.02 2.20
N ILE A 98 -4.61 7.14 2.73
CA ILE A 98 -3.57 6.45 1.97
C ILE A 98 -3.57 4.96 2.34
N GLN A 99 -3.42 4.08 1.35
CA GLN A 99 -3.23 2.66 1.59
C GLN A 99 -1.73 2.33 1.59
N LEU A 100 -1.18 1.95 2.73
CA LEU A 100 0.21 1.49 2.85
C LEU A 100 0.30 0.01 2.49
N ALA A 101 1.22 -0.33 1.61
CA ALA A 101 1.32 -1.67 1.04
C ALA A 101 2.77 -2.15 0.89
N HIS A 102 2.92 -3.47 0.84
CA HIS A 102 4.12 -4.18 0.40
C HIS A 102 3.69 -5.43 -0.37
N ALA A 103 4.01 -5.49 -1.66
CA ALA A 103 3.51 -6.54 -2.54
C ALA A 103 4.06 -7.94 -2.23
N GLY A 104 5.20 -8.04 -1.54
CA GLY A 104 5.80 -9.33 -1.20
C GLY A 104 6.19 -10.11 -2.46
N ARG A 105 5.84 -11.39 -2.55
CA ARG A 105 6.14 -12.24 -3.72
C ARG A 105 5.41 -11.85 -5.00
N LYS A 106 4.41 -10.95 -4.89
CA LYS A 106 3.71 -10.36 -6.05
C LYS A 106 4.32 -9.04 -6.51
N ALA A 107 5.49 -8.67 -5.98
CA ALA A 107 6.26 -7.51 -6.41
C ALA A 107 7.01 -7.78 -7.71
N SER A 108 7.63 -6.73 -8.26
CA SER A 108 8.48 -6.84 -9.46
C SER A 108 7.73 -7.34 -10.70
N HIS A 109 6.49 -6.90 -10.89
CA HIS A 109 5.69 -7.19 -12.09
C HIS A 109 5.64 -5.97 -13.01
N SER A 110 5.43 -6.20 -14.30
CA SER A 110 5.02 -5.15 -15.23
C SER A 110 3.62 -4.67 -14.88
N ASP A 111 3.28 -3.44 -15.27
CA ASP A 111 1.90 -2.98 -15.12
C ASP A 111 0.93 -3.80 -16.02
N PRO A 112 -0.36 -3.86 -15.69
CA PRO A 112 -1.34 -4.68 -16.43
C PRO A 112 -1.41 -4.37 -17.92
N GLY A 113 -1.11 -3.12 -18.33
CA GLY A 113 -1.04 -2.72 -19.74
C GLY A 113 0.13 -3.35 -20.50
N ASN A 114 1.14 -3.85 -19.77
CA ASN A 114 2.34 -4.48 -20.29
C ASN A 114 2.42 -6.00 -19.98
N GLY A 115 1.28 -6.65 -19.74
CA GLY A 115 1.15 -8.09 -19.66
C GLY A 115 1.17 -8.69 -18.25
N ASP A 116 1.30 -7.88 -17.20
CA ASP A 116 1.26 -8.34 -15.80
C ASP A 116 2.14 -9.56 -15.52
N CYS A 117 3.40 -9.49 -15.94
CA CYS A 117 4.36 -10.58 -15.78
C CYS A 117 5.53 -10.15 -14.90
N GLN A 118 6.14 -11.13 -14.21
CA GLN A 118 7.31 -10.85 -13.37
C GLN A 118 8.49 -10.36 -14.21
N LEU A 119 9.04 -9.21 -13.83
CA LEU A 119 10.18 -8.59 -14.50
C LEU A 119 11.49 -9.26 -14.06
N GLN A 120 12.35 -9.55 -15.05
CA GLN A 120 13.71 -9.97 -14.79
C GLN A 120 14.61 -8.77 -14.41
N PRO A 121 15.74 -8.97 -13.70
CA PRO A 121 16.65 -7.87 -13.37
C PRO A 121 17.11 -7.04 -14.59
N SER A 122 17.29 -7.68 -15.75
CA SER A 122 17.61 -7.00 -17.02
C SER A 122 16.49 -6.10 -17.55
N GLN A 123 15.29 -6.25 -17.04
CA GLN A 123 14.10 -5.47 -17.38
C GLN A 123 13.74 -4.43 -16.28
N GLY A 124 14.63 -4.22 -15.31
CA GLY A 124 14.38 -3.35 -14.17
C GLY A 124 13.62 -4.00 -13.02
N GLY A 125 13.48 -5.34 -13.03
CA GLY A 125 12.92 -6.10 -11.94
C GLY A 125 13.90 -6.26 -10.76
N TRP A 126 13.37 -6.71 -9.63
CA TRP A 126 14.13 -6.91 -8.39
C TRP A 126 13.76 -8.22 -7.69
N THR A 127 14.62 -8.64 -6.75
CA THR A 127 14.34 -9.81 -5.92
C THR A 127 13.18 -9.53 -4.99
N THR A 128 12.16 -10.37 -5.06
CA THR A 128 10.98 -10.27 -4.20
C THR A 128 11.22 -10.95 -2.85
N VAL A 129 10.42 -10.58 -1.85
CA VAL A 129 10.48 -11.16 -0.51
C VAL A 129 9.13 -11.79 -0.12
N ALA A 130 9.16 -12.78 0.76
CA ALA A 130 7.95 -13.47 1.22
C ALA A 130 8.16 -14.11 2.60
N PRO A 131 7.12 -14.64 3.28
CA PRO A 131 7.31 -15.43 4.49
C PRO A 131 8.06 -16.76 4.23
N SER A 132 7.92 -17.33 3.04
CA SER A 132 8.53 -18.59 2.63
C SER A 132 8.96 -18.52 1.15
N PRO A 133 9.96 -19.32 0.70
CA PRO A 133 10.48 -19.27 -0.66
C PRO A 133 9.55 -20.01 -1.64
N ILE A 134 8.31 -19.50 -1.77
CA ILE A 134 7.25 -20.06 -2.62
C ILE A 134 6.85 -18.99 -3.62
N PRO A 135 7.09 -19.15 -4.93
CA PRO A 135 6.69 -18.18 -5.95
C PRO A 135 5.17 -17.99 -5.97
N PHE A 136 4.70 -16.88 -6.54
CA PHE A 136 3.26 -16.64 -6.67
C PHE A 136 2.66 -17.51 -7.78
N THR A 137 3.29 -17.51 -8.93
CA THR A 137 2.91 -18.33 -10.09
C THR A 137 4.03 -19.32 -10.39
N GLU A 138 3.67 -20.51 -10.85
CA GLU A 138 4.66 -21.50 -11.31
C GLU A 138 5.49 -20.93 -12.47
N GLY A 139 6.80 -21.09 -12.39
CA GLY A 139 7.76 -20.54 -13.35
C GLY A 139 8.29 -19.14 -13.01
N GLU A 140 7.73 -18.45 -12.04
CA GLU A 140 8.31 -17.19 -11.53
C GLU A 140 9.53 -17.43 -10.64
N SER A 141 10.34 -16.38 -10.48
CA SER A 141 11.49 -16.40 -9.59
C SER A 141 11.07 -16.65 -8.14
N THR A 142 11.78 -17.54 -7.47
CA THR A 142 11.52 -17.82 -6.05
C THR A 142 11.84 -16.60 -5.19
N PRO A 143 10.89 -16.12 -4.36
CA PRO A 143 11.13 -15.00 -3.47
C PRO A 143 12.12 -15.38 -2.36
N GLN A 144 12.86 -14.40 -1.87
CA GLN A 144 13.68 -14.57 -0.67
C GLN A 144 12.79 -14.66 0.57
N ALA A 145 12.92 -15.73 1.36
CA ALA A 145 12.25 -15.82 2.65
C ALA A 145 12.83 -14.78 3.62
N LEU A 146 11.96 -13.98 4.24
CA LEU A 146 12.37 -13.00 5.23
C LEU A 146 12.91 -13.72 6.50
N ASP A 147 14.10 -13.35 6.92
CA ASP A 147 14.60 -13.64 8.26
C ASP A 147 14.05 -12.63 9.30
N THR A 148 14.46 -12.77 10.55
CA THR A 148 14.02 -11.85 11.62
C THR A 148 14.38 -10.39 11.30
N LYS A 149 15.58 -10.14 10.75
CA LYS A 149 16.01 -8.79 10.39
C LYS A 149 15.17 -8.20 9.27
N GLY A 150 14.80 -9.02 8.27
CA GLY A 150 13.89 -8.62 7.19
C GLY A 150 12.49 -8.31 7.70
N ILE A 151 11.97 -9.08 8.66
CA ILE A 151 10.69 -8.81 9.32
C ILE A 151 10.75 -7.49 10.10
N ASP A 152 11.83 -7.25 10.86
CA ASP A 152 12.02 -6.00 11.61
C ASP A 152 12.14 -4.80 10.66
N LYS A 153 12.81 -4.96 9.51
CA LYS A 153 12.84 -3.94 8.45
C LYS A 153 11.43 -3.61 7.97
N VAL A 154 10.62 -4.61 7.64
CA VAL A 154 9.23 -4.40 7.17
C VAL A 154 8.42 -3.61 8.19
N LYS A 155 8.49 -3.95 9.49
CA LYS A 155 7.82 -3.19 10.55
C LYS A 155 8.29 -1.73 10.59
N SER A 156 9.60 -1.52 10.50
CA SER A 156 10.19 -0.17 10.46
C SER A 156 9.74 0.62 9.23
N ASP A 157 9.67 -0.01 8.07
CA ASP A 157 9.24 0.62 6.82
C ASP A 157 7.78 1.08 6.91
N PHE A 158 6.87 0.26 7.42
CA PHE A 158 5.47 0.66 7.66
C PHE A 158 5.37 1.82 8.63
N LYS A 159 6.11 1.77 9.75
CA LYS A 159 6.14 2.85 10.74
C LYS A 159 6.65 4.16 10.14
N LEU A 160 7.75 4.14 9.39
CA LEU A 160 8.30 5.33 8.76
C LEU A 160 7.38 5.86 7.65
N ALA A 161 6.74 4.97 6.89
CA ALA A 161 5.73 5.33 5.90
C ALA A 161 4.53 6.03 6.55
N ALA A 162 4.04 5.52 7.68
CA ALA A 162 2.94 6.16 8.43
C ALA A 162 3.33 7.57 8.91
N VAL A 163 4.55 7.76 9.43
CA VAL A 163 5.05 9.09 9.83
C VAL A 163 5.09 10.05 8.63
N ARG A 164 5.56 9.59 7.47
CA ARG A 164 5.58 10.40 6.25
C ARG A 164 4.17 10.71 5.75
N ALA A 165 3.25 9.74 5.82
CA ALA A 165 1.85 9.95 5.46
C ALA A 165 1.20 11.07 6.31
N LEU A 166 1.44 11.06 7.62
CA LEU A 166 0.97 12.14 8.50
C LEU A 166 1.58 13.50 8.11
N LYS A 167 2.89 13.55 7.83
CA LYS A 167 3.56 14.79 7.36
C LYS A 167 2.99 15.26 6.02
N ALA A 168 2.65 14.35 5.11
CA ALA A 168 2.00 14.66 3.84
C ALA A 168 0.53 15.08 4.00
N GLY A 169 -0.04 15.07 5.22
CA GLY A 169 -1.38 15.57 5.50
C GLY A 169 -2.50 14.55 5.45
N PHE A 170 -2.21 13.26 5.25
CA PHE A 170 -3.23 12.21 5.34
C PHE A 170 -3.82 12.12 6.74
N LYS A 171 -5.13 11.86 6.84
CA LYS A 171 -5.87 11.73 8.09
C LYS A 171 -6.28 10.29 8.41
N VAL A 172 -6.25 9.44 7.42
CA VAL A 172 -6.56 8.01 7.52
C VAL A 172 -5.45 7.21 6.86
N ILE A 173 -4.99 6.16 7.52
CA ILE A 173 -4.05 5.19 6.99
C ILE A 173 -4.76 3.84 6.94
N GLU A 174 -4.83 3.27 5.76
CA GLU A 174 -5.28 1.90 5.54
C GLU A 174 -4.06 0.99 5.41
N ILE A 175 -4.02 -0.11 6.14
CA ILE A 175 -2.99 -1.13 6.03
C ILE A 175 -3.46 -2.21 5.05
N HIS A 176 -2.75 -2.37 3.94
CA HIS A 176 -3.08 -3.39 2.96
C HIS A 176 -2.66 -4.78 3.44
N ALA A 177 -3.60 -5.53 3.97
CA ALA A 177 -3.40 -6.89 4.47
C ALA A 177 -4.21 -7.95 3.69
N ALA A 178 -4.50 -7.68 2.42
CA ALA A 178 -5.34 -8.52 1.56
C ALA A 178 -4.62 -8.87 0.23
N HIS A 179 -5.35 -9.43 -0.72
CA HIS A 179 -5.01 -9.68 -2.13
C HIS A 179 -3.74 -10.51 -2.37
N GLY A 180 -3.26 -11.25 -1.37
CA GLY A 180 -2.04 -12.04 -1.49
C GLY A 180 -0.75 -11.21 -1.41
N TYR A 181 -0.80 -9.98 -0.88
CA TYR A 181 0.37 -9.15 -0.62
C TYR A 181 1.07 -9.56 0.69
N LEU A 182 2.17 -8.93 1.05
CA LEU A 182 3.09 -9.45 2.07
C LEU A 182 2.40 -9.80 3.39
N LEU A 183 1.60 -8.90 3.96
CA LEU A 183 0.92 -9.16 5.24
C LEU A 183 -0.09 -10.31 5.13
N HIS A 184 -0.82 -10.40 4.00
CA HIS A 184 -1.70 -11.53 3.71
C HIS A 184 -0.91 -12.82 3.45
N GLN A 185 0.29 -12.75 2.86
CA GLN A 185 1.16 -13.93 2.67
C GLN A 185 1.59 -14.53 4.01
N PHE A 186 1.86 -13.68 5.01
CA PHE A 186 2.13 -14.16 6.38
C PHE A 186 0.90 -14.81 7.01
N LEU A 187 -0.28 -14.24 6.82
CA LEU A 187 -1.54 -14.73 7.38
C LEU A 187 -1.96 -16.08 6.77
N SER A 188 -1.72 -16.28 5.47
CA SER A 188 -2.19 -17.45 4.73
C SER A 188 -1.30 -18.69 4.97
N PRO A 189 -1.86 -19.84 5.38
CA PRO A 189 -1.09 -21.08 5.50
C PRO A 189 -0.65 -21.66 4.14
N LEU A 190 -1.17 -21.15 3.03
CA LEU A 190 -0.76 -21.56 1.69
C LEU A 190 0.61 -20.99 1.31
N SER A 191 0.88 -19.74 1.68
CA SER A 191 2.13 -19.02 1.37
C SER A 191 3.11 -18.96 2.54
N ASN A 192 2.65 -19.23 3.77
CA ASN A 192 3.48 -19.22 4.97
C ASN A 192 3.69 -20.65 5.50
N LYS A 193 4.88 -21.18 5.27
CA LYS A 193 5.34 -22.50 5.75
C LYS A 193 6.41 -22.38 6.83
N ARG A 194 6.47 -21.23 7.51
CA ARG A 194 7.41 -20.99 8.60
C ARG A 194 7.10 -21.85 9.82
N SER A 195 8.13 -22.20 10.58
CA SER A 195 8.06 -22.92 11.85
C SER A 195 8.47 -22.08 13.07
N ASP A 196 8.74 -20.79 12.85
CA ASP A 196 9.09 -19.83 13.91
C ASP A 196 7.86 -19.07 14.46
N ALA A 197 8.12 -18.00 15.24
CA ALA A 197 7.06 -17.17 15.84
C ALA A 197 6.14 -16.46 14.83
N TYR A 198 6.44 -16.49 13.54
CA TYR A 198 5.65 -15.88 12.47
C TYR A 198 4.95 -16.91 11.57
N GLY A 199 4.94 -18.20 11.96
CA GLY A 199 4.33 -19.28 11.18
C GLY A 199 3.61 -20.32 12.03
N GLY A 200 2.98 -21.30 11.38
CA GLY A 200 2.24 -22.38 12.06
C GLY A 200 0.86 -21.93 12.53
N SER A 201 0.67 -21.61 13.82
CA SER A 201 -0.63 -21.24 14.38
C SER A 201 -1.20 -19.92 13.80
N PHE A 202 -2.50 -19.71 13.97
CA PHE A 202 -3.14 -18.47 13.51
C PHE A 202 -2.54 -17.24 14.20
N GLU A 203 -2.28 -17.33 15.51
CA GLU A 203 -1.66 -16.27 16.31
C GLU A 203 -0.30 -15.89 15.76
N ASN A 204 0.52 -16.87 15.40
CA ASN A 204 1.84 -16.62 14.81
C ASN A 204 1.72 -16.03 13.41
N ARG A 205 0.82 -16.54 12.57
CA ARG A 205 0.65 -16.00 11.20
C ARG A 205 0.06 -14.59 11.18
N SER A 206 -0.76 -14.23 12.16
CA SER A 206 -1.30 -12.86 12.28
C SER A 206 -0.34 -11.88 12.98
N ARG A 207 0.72 -12.38 13.61
CA ARG A 207 1.64 -11.58 14.43
C ARG A 207 2.22 -10.37 13.70
N LEU A 208 2.75 -10.56 12.49
CA LEU A 208 3.34 -9.44 11.73
C LEU A 208 2.31 -8.34 11.47
N LEU A 209 1.09 -8.69 11.07
CA LEU A 209 0.03 -7.70 10.87
C LEU A 209 -0.27 -6.93 12.16
N MET A 210 -0.39 -7.64 13.29
CA MET A 210 -0.66 -6.99 14.58
C MET A 210 0.49 -6.09 15.03
N GLU A 211 1.74 -6.49 14.79
CA GLU A 211 2.92 -5.67 15.12
C GLU A 211 3.08 -4.44 14.21
N VAL A 212 2.53 -4.47 12.99
CA VAL A 212 2.49 -3.30 12.08
C VAL A 212 1.41 -2.31 12.51
N VAL A 213 0.30 -2.78 13.09
CA VAL A 213 -0.83 -1.92 13.51
C VAL A 213 -0.58 -1.25 14.87
N HIS A 214 0.23 -1.85 15.73
CA HIS A 214 0.58 -1.34 17.07
C HIS A 214 1.86 -0.50 17.07
#